data_684ed9340a11cad471769252f09cf487
#
_entry.id   684ed9340a11cad471769252f09cf487
#
_cell.length_a   1.000
_cell.length_b   1.000
_cell.length_c   1.000
_cell.angle_alpha   90.00
_cell.angle_beta   90.00
_cell.angle_gamma   90.00
#
_symmetry.space_group_name_H-M   'P 1'
#
loop_
_entity.id
_entity.type
_entity.pdbx_description
1 polymer ?
#
loop_
_entity_poly.entity_id
_entity_poly.type
_entity_poly.pdbx_seq_one_letter_code
_entity_poly.pdbx_strand_id
1 'polypeptide(L)'
;MDTLAGIILAAGEGTRMNSRTPKVLHRPCGKELIRYPVELLGRWGIDRIVVAVSPANQDAVKSLLGDGVEYAVQPAMTGTAGAVMAVASTLQGQAEQVVVIGGDAPLVTDDSVRRLLDGHLEEGRQMSIMSGIVQNSAGLGRIKRDLGSQRSVLGIVEATD
;
A
#
# COMPACT_ATOMS: atom_id res chain seq x y z
N MET A 1 22.97 1.93 5.28
CA MET A 1 21.78 2.25 4.45
C MET A 1 20.62 1.58 5.15
N ASP A 2 19.62 2.39 5.51
CA ASP A 2 18.42 1.86 6.15
C ASP A 2 17.78 0.83 5.22
N THR A 3 17.49 -0.35 5.74
CA THR A 3 16.87 -1.41 4.96
C THR A 3 15.41 -1.06 4.69
N LEU A 4 15.08 -0.82 3.42
CA LEU A 4 13.74 -0.45 2.96
C LEU A 4 13.02 -1.69 2.43
N ALA A 5 11.81 -1.96 2.91
CA ALA A 5 10.93 -3.01 2.39
C ALA A 5 9.62 -2.45 1.84
N GLY A 6 9.00 -3.20 0.94
CA GLY A 6 7.69 -2.88 0.36
C GLY A 6 6.58 -3.74 0.95
N ILE A 7 5.42 -3.12 1.22
CA ILE A 7 4.19 -3.82 1.61
C ILE A 7 3.12 -3.49 0.57
N ILE A 8 2.59 -4.53 -0.09
CA ILE A 8 1.47 -4.39 -1.03
C ILE A 8 0.18 -4.87 -0.36
N LEU A 9 -0.80 -4.00 -0.24
CA LEU A 9 -2.08 -4.32 0.38
C LEU A 9 -3.02 -4.94 -0.66
N ALA A 10 -3.23 -6.23 -0.59
CA ALA A 10 -4.05 -7.00 -1.53
C ALA A 10 -5.18 -7.82 -0.87
N ALA A 11 -5.33 -7.73 0.46
CA ALA A 11 -6.32 -8.53 1.19
C ALA A 11 -7.78 -8.07 1.02
N GLY A 12 -8.02 -6.84 0.51
CA GLY A 12 -9.34 -6.26 0.35
C GLY A 12 -10.24 -7.03 -0.63
N GLU A 13 -11.49 -7.30 -0.26
CA GLU A 13 -12.45 -8.07 -1.09
C GLU A 13 -12.94 -7.31 -2.33
N GLY A 14 -12.88 -5.97 -2.34
CA GLY A 14 -13.35 -5.17 -3.47
C GLY A 14 -14.86 -5.29 -3.74
N THR A 15 -15.68 -5.44 -2.70
CA THR A 15 -17.13 -5.68 -2.76
C THR A 15 -17.89 -4.73 -3.68
N ARG A 16 -17.45 -3.46 -3.76
CA ARG A 16 -18.03 -2.45 -4.65
C ARG A 16 -17.88 -2.75 -6.15
N MET A 17 -16.98 -3.64 -6.54
CA MET A 17 -16.79 -4.01 -7.95
C MET A 17 -17.82 -5.05 -8.45
N ASN A 18 -18.60 -5.65 -7.55
CA ASN A 18 -19.59 -6.68 -7.88
C ASN A 18 -19.05 -7.75 -8.85
N SER A 19 -17.85 -8.25 -8.59
CA SER A 19 -17.14 -9.22 -9.42
C SER A 19 -16.66 -10.41 -8.60
N ARG A 20 -16.64 -11.60 -9.23
CA ARG A 20 -16.04 -12.80 -8.64
C ARG A 20 -14.51 -12.77 -8.67
N THR A 21 -13.93 -11.97 -9.57
CA THR A 21 -12.48 -11.79 -9.64
C THR A 21 -12.03 -10.85 -8.52
N PRO A 22 -11.06 -11.24 -7.69
CA PRO A 22 -10.48 -10.34 -6.70
C PRO A 22 -10.05 -9.02 -7.32
N LYS A 23 -10.30 -7.89 -6.61
CA LYS A 23 -10.07 -6.54 -7.14
C LYS A 23 -8.69 -6.38 -7.76
N VAL A 24 -7.65 -6.85 -7.08
CA VAL A 24 -6.24 -6.67 -7.48
C VAL A 24 -5.84 -7.50 -8.71
N LEU A 25 -6.66 -8.46 -9.12
CA LEU A 25 -6.44 -9.32 -10.29
C LEU A 25 -7.16 -8.82 -11.55
N HIS A 26 -7.97 -7.76 -11.46
CA HIS A 26 -8.51 -7.13 -12.67
C HIS A 26 -7.41 -6.54 -13.52
N ARG A 27 -7.61 -6.54 -14.85
CA ARG A 27 -6.59 -6.23 -15.87
C ARG A 27 -6.91 -4.95 -16.64
N PRO A 28 -6.83 -3.76 -16.03
CA PRO A 28 -6.89 -2.53 -16.80
C PRO A 28 -5.70 -2.48 -17.76
N CYS A 29 -5.98 -2.16 -19.04
CA CYS A 29 -4.94 -2.14 -20.08
C CYS A 29 -4.15 -3.46 -20.24
N GLY A 30 -4.79 -4.61 -19.93
CA GLY A 30 -4.20 -5.93 -20.17
C GLY A 30 -3.23 -6.45 -19.09
N LYS A 31 -2.94 -5.66 -18.03
CA LYS A 31 -2.05 -6.05 -16.92
C LYS A 31 -2.80 -5.99 -15.59
N GLU A 32 -2.62 -6.98 -14.72
CA GLU A 32 -3.28 -7.06 -13.42
C GLU A 32 -2.89 -5.87 -12.53
N LEU A 33 -3.88 -5.32 -11.81
CA LEU A 33 -3.70 -4.14 -10.95
C LEU A 33 -2.51 -4.28 -10.01
N ILE A 34 -2.36 -5.44 -9.38
CA ILE A 34 -1.30 -5.70 -8.40
C ILE A 34 0.11 -5.65 -8.99
N ARG A 35 0.27 -5.92 -10.28
CA ARG A 35 1.59 -5.86 -10.93
C ARG A 35 2.16 -4.45 -11.00
N TYR A 36 1.31 -3.42 -11.10
CA TYR A 36 1.77 -2.04 -11.17
C TYR A 36 2.57 -1.60 -9.94
N PRO A 37 2.05 -1.71 -8.70
CA PRO A 37 2.82 -1.35 -7.52
C PRO A 37 4.01 -2.30 -7.25
N VAL A 38 3.91 -3.60 -7.56
CA VAL A 38 5.05 -4.52 -7.43
C VAL A 38 6.20 -4.10 -8.33
N GLU A 39 5.93 -3.85 -9.61
CA GLU A 39 6.94 -3.40 -10.57
C GLU A 39 7.49 -2.00 -10.21
N LEU A 40 6.64 -1.12 -9.70
CA LEU A 40 7.04 0.20 -9.24
C LEU A 40 8.10 0.09 -8.13
N LEU A 41 7.83 -0.69 -7.09
CA LEU A 41 8.78 -0.90 -6.00
C LEU A 41 10.07 -1.59 -6.45
N GLY A 42 9.98 -2.59 -7.33
CA GLY A 42 11.15 -3.25 -7.92
C GLY A 42 12.06 -2.28 -8.68
N ARG A 43 11.50 -1.33 -9.45
CA ARG A 43 12.30 -0.29 -10.13
C ARG A 43 13.06 0.63 -9.16
N TRP A 44 12.58 0.74 -7.92
CA TRP A 44 13.23 1.50 -6.86
C TRP A 44 14.30 0.71 -6.11
N GLY A 45 14.61 -0.53 -6.55
CA GLY A 45 15.56 -1.40 -5.88
C GLY A 45 15.07 -1.88 -4.51
N ILE A 46 13.75 -1.88 -4.30
CA ILE A 46 13.13 -2.48 -3.12
C ILE A 46 12.97 -3.96 -3.43
N ASP A 47 14.00 -4.73 -3.11
CA ASP A 47 14.05 -6.15 -3.44
C ASP A 47 13.15 -7.00 -2.54
N ARG A 48 12.88 -6.52 -1.33
CA ARG A 48 12.03 -7.22 -0.39
C ARG A 48 10.62 -6.65 -0.40
N ILE A 49 9.69 -7.36 -1.03
CA ILE A 49 8.29 -6.99 -1.13
C ILE A 49 7.44 -8.08 -0.48
N VAL A 50 6.58 -7.69 0.48
CA VAL A 50 5.61 -8.59 1.11
C VAL A 50 4.19 -8.18 0.68
N VAL A 51 3.44 -9.14 0.16
CA VAL A 51 2.06 -8.94 -0.28
C VAL A 51 1.11 -9.44 0.80
N ALA A 52 0.32 -8.54 1.39
CA ALA A 52 -0.75 -8.90 2.30
C ALA A 52 -1.95 -9.40 1.51
N VAL A 53 -2.28 -10.69 1.65
CA VAL A 53 -3.39 -11.36 0.95
C VAL A 53 -4.47 -11.83 1.92
N SER A 54 -5.68 -12.10 1.42
CA SER A 54 -6.73 -12.75 2.19
C SER A 54 -6.73 -14.27 1.92
N PRO A 55 -7.35 -15.09 2.80
CA PRO A 55 -7.53 -16.52 2.53
C PRO A 55 -8.26 -16.79 1.20
N ALA A 56 -9.14 -15.87 0.78
CA ALA A 56 -9.94 -16.03 -0.43
C ALA A 56 -9.15 -15.79 -1.73
N ASN A 57 -8.05 -15.00 -1.69
CA ASN A 57 -7.33 -14.62 -2.91
C ASN A 57 -5.86 -15.04 -2.93
N GLN A 58 -5.34 -15.60 -1.84
CA GLN A 58 -3.91 -15.91 -1.72
C GLN A 58 -3.38 -16.81 -2.84
N ASP A 59 -4.11 -17.86 -3.19
CA ASP A 59 -3.64 -18.82 -4.20
C ASP A 59 -3.58 -18.19 -5.60
N ALA A 60 -4.59 -17.38 -5.93
CA ALA A 60 -4.63 -16.68 -7.21
C ALA A 60 -3.53 -15.62 -7.31
N VAL A 61 -3.27 -14.87 -6.23
CA VAL A 61 -2.19 -13.86 -6.18
C VAL A 61 -0.82 -14.54 -6.23
N LYS A 62 -0.61 -15.63 -5.48
CA LYS A 62 0.62 -16.42 -5.52
C LYS A 62 0.88 -17.00 -6.91
N SER A 63 -0.14 -17.58 -7.54
CA SER A 63 -0.02 -18.10 -8.90
C SER A 63 0.37 -17.02 -9.92
N LEU A 64 -0.08 -15.77 -9.70
CA LEU A 64 0.21 -14.64 -10.58
C LEU A 64 1.62 -14.07 -10.42
N LEU A 65 2.05 -13.86 -9.17
CA LEU A 65 3.31 -13.15 -8.86
C LEU A 65 4.49 -14.10 -8.65
N GLY A 66 4.23 -15.40 -8.36
CA GLY A 66 5.27 -16.40 -8.13
C GLY A 66 6.09 -16.13 -6.87
N ASP A 67 7.36 -16.55 -6.91
CA ASP A 67 8.29 -16.48 -5.77
C ASP A 67 9.11 -15.17 -5.74
N GLY A 68 8.79 -14.21 -6.61
CA GLY A 68 9.48 -12.92 -6.66
C GLY A 68 9.08 -11.97 -5.52
N VAL A 69 8.12 -12.36 -4.69
CA VAL A 69 7.63 -11.60 -3.52
C VAL A 69 7.28 -12.57 -2.38
N GLU A 70 7.26 -12.06 -1.15
CA GLU A 70 6.77 -12.80 0.01
C GLU A 70 5.27 -12.56 0.23
N TYR A 71 4.61 -13.44 0.99
CA TYR A 71 3.16 -13.35 1.23
C TYR A 71 2.86 -13.46 2.70
N ALA A 72 1.98 -12.58 3.18
CA ALA A 72 1.41 -12.64 4.52
C ALA A 72 -0.11 -12.70 4.43
N VAL A 73 -0.72 -13.65 5.14
CA VAL A 73 -2.18 -13.82 5.12
C VAL A 73 -2.80 -12.98 6.22
N GLN A 74 -3.70 -12.08 5.85
CA GLN A 74 -4.60 -11.40 6.78
C GLN A 74 -5.82 -12.29 7.02
N PRO A 75 -5.96 -12.89 8.21
CA PRO A 75 -6.99 -13.92 8.44
C PRO A 75 -8.41 -13.34 8.55
N ALA A 76 -8.51 -12.07 8.95
CA ALA A 76 -9.79 -11.36 9.11
C ALA A 76 -9.70 -9.96 8.51
N MET A 77 -10.83 -9.47 7.98
CA MET A 77 -10.93 -8.14 7.34
C MET A 77 -10.97 -7.03 8.39
N THR A 78 -9.81 -6.71 8.95
CA THR A 78 -9.61 -5.67 9.98
C THR A 78 -9.08 -4.34 9.42
N GLY A 79 -9.31 -4.12 8.12
CA GLY A 79 -8.90 -2.90 7.43
C GLY A 79 -7.40 -2.85 7.09
N THR A 80 -6.96 -1.67 6.66
CA THR A 80 -5.57 -1.41 6.20
C THR A 80 -4.54 -1.70 7.30
N ALA A 81 -4.80 -1.26 8.53
CA ALA A 81 -3.91 -1.51 9.66
C ALA A 81 -3.74 -3.00 9.93
N GLY A 82 -4.82 -3.78 9.86
CA GLY A 82 -4.77 -5.24 10.02
C GLY A 82 -3.94 -5.93 8.95
N ALA A 83 -3.99 -5.45 7.70
CA ALA A 83 -3.15 -5.97 6.63
C ALA A 83 -1.66 -5.69 6.86
N VAL A 84 -1.31 -4.49 7.33
CA VAL A 84 0.07 -4.14 7.72
C VAL A 84 0.53 -4.99 8.91
N MET A 85 -0.32 -5.17 9.92
CA MET A 85 0.00 -6.02 11.09
C MET A 85 0.22 -7.48 10.72
N ALA A 86 -0.50 -8.02 9.73
CA ALA A 86 -0.26 -9.37 9.22
C ALA A 86 1.15 -9.54 8.62
N VAL A 87 1.73 -8.47 8.08
CA VAL A 87 3.09 -8.46 7.52
C VAL A 87 4.16 -8.23 8.59
N ALA A 88 3.81 -7.68 9.75
CA ALA A 88 4.77 -7.26 10.77
C ALA A 88 5.74 -8.38 11.20
N SER A 89 5.25 -9.61 11.41
CA SER A 89 6.08 -10.75 11.80
C SER A 89 7.13 -11.13 10.73
N THR A 90 6.84 -10.85 9.46
CA THR A 90 7.75 -11.13 8.34
C THR A 90 8.87 -10.10 8.23
N LEU A 91 8.59 -8.84 8.58
CA LEU A 91 9.53 -7.72 8.41
C LEU A 91 10.20 -7.27 9.72
N GLN A 92 9.71 -7.70 10.89
CA GLN A 92 10.24 -7.27 12.18
C GLN A 92 11.74 -7.62 12.33
N GLY A 93 12.55 -6.60 12.61
CA GLY A 93 14.00 -6.73 12.72
C GLY A 93 14.74 -6.93 11.40
N GLN A 94 14.05 -6.82 10.25
CA GLN A 94 14.63 -7.04 8.93
C GLN A 94 14.46 -5.83 7.98
N ALA A 95 13.67 -4.84 8.37
CA ALA A 95 13.54 -3.58 7.68
C ALA A 95 13.44 -2.44 8.71
N GLU A 96 14.13 -1.35 8.46
CA GLU A 96 14.08 -0.13 9.29
C GLU A 96 12.97 0.81 8.80
N GLN A 97 12.70 0.76 7.50
CA GLN A 97 11.68 1.56 6.83
C GLN A 97 10.80 0.67 5.96
N VAL A 98 9.52 1.04 5.83
CA VAL A 98 8.58 0.35 4.96
C VAL A 98 7.81 1.31 4.08
N VAL A 99 7.63 0.96 2.80
CA VAL A 99 6.71 1.63 1.89
C VAL A 99 5.45 0.79 1.77
N VAL A 100 4.29 1.37 2.09
CA VAL A 100 3.00 0.70 2.00
C VAL A 100 2.22 1.24 0.81
N ILE A 101 1.81 0.38 -0.13
CA ILE A 101 1.03 0.76 -1.31
C ILE A 101 -0.16 -0.20 -1.47
N GLY A 102 -1.31 0.34 -1.88
CA GLY A 102 -2.46 -0.48 -2.26
C GLY A 102 -2.18 -1.29 -3.53
N GLY A 103 -2.53 -2.57 -3.55
CA GLY A 103 -2.44 -3.44 -4.73
C GLY A 103 -3.37 -3.02 -5.88
N ASP A 104 -4.26 -2.08 -5.62
CA ASP A 104 -5.21 -1.48 -6.55
C ASP A 104 -4.85 -0.03 -6.95
N ALA A 105 -3.60 0.38 -6.75
CA ALA A 105 -3.11 1.73 -7.01
C ALA A 105 -2.20 1.79 -8.26
N PRO A 106 -2.74 1.56 -9.48
CA PRO A 106 -1.94 1.47 -10.72
C PRO A 106 -1.37 2.82 -11.18
N LEU A 107 -1.90 3.93 -10.68
CA LEU A 107 -1.54 5.28 -11.13
C LEU A 107 -0.54 5.98 -10.21
N VAL A 108 -0.03 5.32 -9.20
CA VAL A 108 1.10 5.85 -8.41
C VAL A 108 2.34 5.90 -9.29
N THR A 109 2.92 7.09 -9.42
CA THR A 109 4.05 7.34 -10.31
C THR A 109 5.39 7.26 -9.58
N ASP A 110 6.46 7.01 -10.32
CA ASP A 110 7.84 7.04 -9.80
C ASP A 110 8.15 8.39 -9.12
N ASP A 111 7.74 9.51 -9.72
CA ASP A 111 7.95 10.84 -9.15
C ASP A 111 7.21 11.05 -7.81
N SER A 112 6.01 10.50 -7.67
CA SER A 112 5.27 10.55 -6.40
C SER A 112 5.96 9.77 -5.30
N VAL A 113 6.47 8.57 -5.61
CA VAL A 113 7.22 7.74 -4.66
C VAL A 113 8.54 8.42 -4.29
N ARG A 114 9.25 8.97 -5.26
CA ARG A 114 10.49 9.72 -5.02
C ARG A 114 10.27 10.82 -3.99
N ARG A 115 9.34 11.73 -4.27
CA ARG A 115 9.05 12.86 -3.37
C ARG A 115 8.65 12.41 -1.96
N LEU A 116 7.93 11.30 -1.85
CA LEU A 116 7.57 10.75 -0.54
C LEU A 116 8.79 10.23 0.21
N LEU A 117 9.64 9.44 -0.46
CA LEU A 117 10.82 8.83 0.13
C LEU A 117 11.89 9.87 0.48
N ASP A 118 12.23 10.75 -0.46
CA ASP A 118 13.23 11.79 -0.25
C ASP A 118 12.82 12.64 0.96
N GLY A 119 11.59 13.15 0.99
CA GLY A 119 11.12 13.95 2.13
C GLY A 119 10.99 13.17 3.43
N HIS A 120 10.79 11.85 3.40
CA HIS A 120 10.75 11.01 4.59
C HIS A 120 12.16 10.83 5.18
N LEU A 121 13.11 10.46 4.35
CA LEU A 121 14.48 10.15 4.75
C LEU A 121 15.27 11.40 5.12
N GLU A 122 15.22 12.47 4.30
CA GLU A 122 15.93 13.71 4.54
C GLU A 122 15.50 14.43 5.83
N GLU A 123 14.23 14.36 6.17
CA GLU A 123 13.69 15.00 7.36
C GLU A 123 13.62 14.05 8.58
N GLY A 124 14.07 12.81 8.46
CA GLY A 124 14.08 11.81 9.55
C GLY A 124 12.69 11.54 10.13
N ARG A 125 11.66 11.48 9.29
CA ARG A 125 10.27 11.35 9.73
C ARG A 125 9.96 9.95 10.19
N GLN A 126 9.13 9.82 11.23
CA GLN A 126 8.64 8.52 11.68
C GLN A 126 7.57 7.94 10.74
N MET A 127 6.77 8.80 10.10
CA MET A 127 5.73 8.42 9.16
C MET A 127 5.50 9.53 8.14
N SER A 128 5.31 9.16 6.88
CA SER A 128 4.92 10.07 5.81
C SER A 128 3.73 9.50 5.04
N ILE A 129 2.83 10.37 4.60
CA ILE A 129 1.61 9.99 3.88
C ILE A 129 1.54 10.78 2.58
N MET A 130 1.33 10.08 1.46
CA MET A 130 0.99 10.72 0.20
C MET A 130 -0.46 11.17 0.24
N SER A 131 -0.72 12.44 0.01
CA SER A 131 -2.05 13.00 -0.04
C SER A 131 -2.24 13.88 -1.27
N GLY A 132 -3.48 14.09 -1.69
CA GLY A 132 -3.83 14.95 -2.81
C GLY A 132 -4.93 15.94 -2.45
N ILE A 133 -4.99 17.06 -3.18
CA ILE A 133 -6.11 18.00 -3.12
C ILE A 133 -7.08 17.62 -4.22
N VAL A 134 -8.33 17.37 -3.85
CA VAL A 134 -9.40 17.01 -4.77
C VAL A 134 -10.56 18.00 -4.66
N GLN A 135 -11.26 18.26 -5.76
CA GLN A 135 -12.42 19.15 -5.77
C GLN A 135 -13.63 18.54 -5.05
N ASN A 136 -13.81 17.21 -5.20
CA ASN A 136 -14.86 16.46 -4.53
C ASN A 136 -14.23 15.38 -3.65
N SER A 137 -14.37 15.53 -2.34
CA SER A 137 -13.85 14.60 -1.34
C SER A 137 -14.88 13.58 -0.84
N ALA A 138 -16.06 13.49 -1.47
CA ALA A 138 -17.09 12.54 -1.08
C ALA A 138 -16.55 11.10 -1.13
N GLY A 139 -16.71 10.36 -0.02
CA GLY A 139 -16.23 8.99 0.12
C GLY A 139 -14.71 8.82 0.30
N LEU A 140 -13.96 9.92 0.49
CA LEU A 140 -12.52 9.88 0.77
C LEU A 140 -12.23 10.31 2.20
N GLY A 141 -11.26 9.67 2.83
CA GLY A 141 -10.70 10.10 4.11
C GLY A 141 -10.02 11.47 3.98
N ARG A 142 -10.14 12.31 4.98
CA ARG A 142 -9.60 13.67 5.01
C ARG A 142 -8.42 13.77 5.96
N ILE A 143 -7.31 14.31 5.47
CA ILE A 143 -6.12 14.53 6.30
C ILE A 143 -6.38 15.77 7.19
N LYS A 144 -6.42 15.57 8.50
CA LYS A 144 -6.45 16.63 9.50
C LYS A 144 -5.01 17.08 9.76
N ARG A 145 -4.74 18.37 9.52
CA ARG A 145 -3.41 18.98 9.69
C ARG A 145 -3.40 19.96 10.85
N ASP A 146 -2.23 20.18 11.42
CA ASP A 146 -2.00 21.28 12.33
C ASP A 146 -2.09 22.62 11.57
N LEU A 147 -2.80 23.60 12.14
CA LEU A 147 -2.93 24.95 11.57
C LEU A 147 -1.61 25.72 11.55
N GLY A 148 -0.69 25.42 12.47
CA GLY A 148 0.64 26.03 12.56
C GLY A 148 1.68 25.37 11.66
N SER A 149 1.43 24.15 11.19
CA SER A 149 2.34 23.39 10.32
C SER A 149 1.54 22.60 9.30
N GLN A 150 1.53 23.08 8.06
CA GLN A 150 0.84 22.37 6.96
C GLN A 150 1.42 20.98 6.66
N ARG A 151 2.58 20.65 7.21
CA ARG A 151 3.26 19.35 7.02
C ARG A 151 2.91 18.32 8.10
N SER A 152 2.47 18.76 9.28
CA SER A 152 2.14 17.86 10.38
C SER A 152 0.72 17.29 10.22
N VAL A 153 0.61 15.96 10.23
CA VAL A 153 -0.66 15.23 10.20
C VAL A 153 -1.08 14.94 11.63
N LEU A 154 -2.28 15.43 12.01
CA LEU A 154 -2.89 15.15 13.31
C LEU A 154 -3.76 13.88 13.29
N GLY A 155 -4.19 13.47 12.10
CA GLY A 155 -5.02 12.29 11.93
C GLY A 155 -5.69 12.23 10.55
N ILE A 156 -6.42 11.15 10.34
CA ILE A 156 -7.27 10.93 9.17
C ILE A 156 -8.71 10.79 9.69
N VAL A 157 -9.62 11.56 9.12
CA VAL A 157 -11.06 11.46 9.39
C VAL A 157 -11.68 10.73 8.21
N GLU A 158 -12.24 9.55 8.45
CA GLU A 158 -12.89 8.75 7.41
C GLU A 158 -14.20 9.39 6.94
N ALA A 159 -14.66 9.03 5.76
CA ALA A 159 -15.88 9.61 5.18
C ALA A 159 -17.17 9.19 5.91
N THR A 160 -17.08 8.15 6.74
CA THR A 160 -18.17 7.58 7.52
C THR A 160 -18.20 8.05 8.99
N ASP A 161 -17.22 8.86 9.40
CA ASP A 161 -17.10 9.38 10.77
C ASP A 161 -17.84 10.78 10.93
#